data_9dcfc1953606326f54ed83df104044b8
#
_entry.id   9dcfc1953606326f54ed83df104044b8
#
_cell.length_a   1.000
_cell.length_b   1.000
_cell.length_c   1.000
_cell.angle_alpha   90.00
_cell.angle_beta   90.00
_cell.angle_gamma   90.00
#
_symmetry.space_group_name_H-M   'P 1'
#
loop_
_entity.id
_entity.type
_entity.pdbx_description
1 polymer ?
#
loop_
_entity_poly.entity_id
_entity_poly.type
_entity_poly.pdbx_seq_one_letter_code
_entity_poly.pdbx_strand_id
1 'polypeptide(L)'
;MESKKKVCKGKGKHKDVKGCGVLTYIFSNGLCLGCLNKHKSTIKKDKTYIKPIKSFKKPTGELELFNEIWNSRHHVSQISGQKLFDKSHKFWINQFMHIRGKGADPSNRLNRENIILATWEEHYNYDFQKHKVKDKPEWKWVFELFDKIKSKNNE
;
A
#
# COMPACT_ATOMS: atom_id res chain seq x y z
N MET A 1 -28.66 -8.76 11.87
CA MET A 1 -28.29 -9.58 13.06
C MET A 1 -28.41 -8.71 14.29
N GLU A 2 -29.40 -8.99 15.16
CA GLU A 2 -29.53 -8.25 16.41
C GLU A 2 -28.44 -8.70 17.40
N SER A 3 -27.63 -7.74 17.87
CA SER A 3 -26.59 -8.00 18.86
C SER A 3 -27.23 -8.27 20.23
N LYS A 4 -27.09 -9.49 20.76
CA LYS A 4 -27.62 -9.88 22.05
C LYS A 4 -26.85 -9.23 23.20
N LYS A 5 -27.56 -8.63 24.16
CA LYS A 5 -26.97 -8.13 25.42
C LYS A 5 -26.43 -9.31 26.27
N LYS A 6 -25.31 -9.09 26.93
CA LYS A 6 -24.65 -10.06 27.83
C LYS A 6 -24.24 -9.36 29.12
N VAL A 7 -24.04 -10.13 30.18
CA VAL A 7 -23.57 -9.59 31.48
C VAL A 7 -22.09 -9.18 31.34
N CYS A 8 -21.79 -7.95 31.75
CA CYS A 8 -20.44 -7.40 31.75
C CYS A 8 -19.63 -8.02 32.93
N LYS A 9 -18.92 -9.12 32.68
CA LYS A 9 -18.20 -9.88 33.74
C LYS A 9 -16.67 -9.76 33.66
N GLY A 10 -16.11 -9.32 32.50
CA GLY A 10 -14.69 -9.50 32.20
C GLY A 10 -14.37 -10.97 31.89
N LYS A 11 -13.50 -11.22 30.95
CA LYS A 11 -13.05 -12.59 30.58
C LYS A 11 -11.62 -12.52 30.03
N GLY A 12 -10.93 -13.65 30.09
CA GLY A 12 -9.66 -13.87 29.40
C GLY A 12 -8.44 -13.59 30.27
N LYS A 13 -7.35 -13.22 29.64
CA LYS A 13 -6.03 -13.06 30.27
C LYS A 13 -5.96 -11.97 31.34
N HIS A 14 -6.96 -11.09 31.40
CA HIS A 14 -7.06 -9.99 32.37
C HIS A 14 -8.01 -10.34 33.51
N LYS A 15 -7.69 -11.38 34.29
CA LYS A 15 -8.48 -11.86 35.41
C LYS A 15 -8.77 -10.78 36.48
N ASP A 16 -7.90 -9.79 36.58
CA ASP A 16 -7.97 -8.69 37.55
C ASP A 16 -8.94 -7.57 37.13
N VAL A 17 -9.42 -7.58 35.89
CA VAL A 17 -10.35 -6.57 35.36
C VAL A 17 -11.78 -7.08 35.50
N LYS A 18 -12.46 -6.63 36.55
CA LYS A 18 -13.86 -6.95 36.80
C LYS A 18 -14.80 -6.07 35.97
N GLY A 19 -15.84 -6.67 35.40
CA GLY A 19 -16.95 -5.94 34.78
C GLY A 19 -17.93 -5.37 35.82
N CYS A 20 -18.83 -4.48 35.40
CA CYS A 20 -19.83 -3.85 36.26
C CYS A 20 -21.02 -4.77 36.60
N GLY A 21 -21.11 -5.97 36.06
CA GLY A 21 -22.22 -6.91 36.28
C GLY A 21 -23.52 -6.58 35.51
N VAL A 22 -23.58 -5.44 34.82
CA VAL A 22 -24.80 -4.99 34.14
C VAL A 22 -25.03 -5.77 32.83
N LEU A 23 -26.27 -6.06 32.51
CA LEU A 23 -26.69 -6.65 31.24
C LEU A 23 -26.64 -5.60 30.15
N THR A 24 -25.66 -5.68 29.24
CA THR A 24 -25.39 -4.67 28.24
C THR A 24 -24.68 -5.25 27.01
N TYR A 25 -24.40 -4.41 26.01
CA TYR A 25 -23.58 -4.82 24.88
C TYR A 25 -22.12 -4.96 25.27
N ILE A 26 -21.51 -6.09 24.91
CA ILE A 26 -20.11 -6.38 25.21
C ILE A 26 -19.25 -6.03 24.00
N PHE A 27 -18.22 -5.23 24.21
CA PHE A 27 -17.29 -4.79 23.18
C PHE A 27 -16.05 -5.69 23.08
N SER A 28 -15.33 -5.87 24.18
CA SER A 28 -14.10 -6.67 24.19
C SER A 28 -13.84 -7.23 25.58
N ASN A 29 -13.12 -8.36 25.65
CA ASN A 29 -12.72 -9.02 26.89
C ASN A 29 -13.88 -9.30 27.89
N GLY A 30 -15.10 -9.47 27.39
CA GLY A 30 -16.28 -9.64 28.21
C GLY A 30 -16.74 -8.39 28.96
N LEU A 31 -16.27 -7.19 28.55
CA LEU A 31 -16.55 -5.89 29.16
C LEU A 31 -17.45 -5.02 28.26
N CYS A 32 -18.32 -4.22 28.89
CA CYS A 32 -18.99 -3.11 28.20
C CYS A 32 -18.00 -1.95 27.91
N LEU A 33 -18.39 -1.02 27.05
CA LEU A 33 -17.53 0.10 26.66
C LEU A 33 -17.04 0.94 27.84
N GLY A 34 -17.91 1.20 28.84
CA GLY A 34 -17.55 1.95 30.05
C GLY A 34 -16.47 1.26 30.87
N CYS A 35 -16.62 -0.04 31.15
CA CYS A 35 -15.61 -0.82 31.86
C CYS A 35 -14.33 -0.98 31.05
N LEU A 36 -14.43 -1.21 29.76
CA LEU A 36 -13.27 -1.29 28.88
C LEU A 36 -12.45 0.00 28.90
N ASN A 37 -13.09 1.17 28.83
CA ASN A 37 -12.41 2.46 28.88
C ASN A 37 -11.78 2.73 30.25
N LYS A 38 -12.48 2.41 31.35
CA LYS A 38 -11.97 2.55 32.72
C LYS A 38 -10.69 1.74 32.96
N HIS A 39 -10.60 0.55 32.33
CA HIS A 39 -9.48 -0.38 32.52
C HIS A 39 -8.47 -0.41 31.36
N LYS A 40 -8.57 0.53 30.41
CA LYS A 40 -7.67 0.59 29.24
C LYS A 40 -6.18 0.59 29.60
N SER A 41 -5.79 1.30 30.66
CA SER A 41 -4.40 1.34 31.14
C SER A 41 -3.93 0.00 31.67
N THR A 42 -4.78 -0.70 32.43
CA THR A 42 -4.51 -2.02 33.00
C THR A 42 -4.45 -3.09 31.91
N ILE A 43 -5.39 -3.04 30.94
CA ILE A 43 -5.46 -3.99 29.83
C ILE A 43 -4.27 -3.84 28.86
N LYS A 44 -3.71 -2.65 28.73
CA LYS A 44 -2.58 -2.37 27.81
C LYS A 44 -1.19 -2.69 28.39
N LYS A 45 -1.06 -2.79 29.72
CA LYS A 45 0.24 -2.96 30.38
C LYS A 45 0.91 -4.32 30.11
N ASP A 46 0.18 -5.34 29.72
CA ASP A 46 0.74 -6.66 29.46
C ASP A 46 1.28 -6.87 28.02
N LYS A 47 1.21 -5.85 27.19
CA LYS A 47 1.86 -5.89 25.89
C LYS A 47 3.10 -5.00 25.92
N THR A 48 4.21 -5.51 26.43
CA THR A 48 5.52 -5.18 25.87
C THR A 48 5.53 -5.69 24.42
N TYR A 49 4.80 -4.99 23.56
CA TYR A 49 4.93 -5.17 22.13
C TYR A 49 6.31 -4.58 21.77
N ILE A 50 7.34 -5.41 21.90
CA ILE A 50 8.61 -5.15 21.26
C ILE A 50 8.27 -5.13 19.78
N LYS A 51 8.17 -3.91 19.20
CA LYS A 51 8.06 -3.79 17.75
C LYS A 51 9.23 -4.60 17.18
N PRO A 52 8.96 -5.62 16.35
CA PRO A 52 10.07 -6.34 15.74
C PRO A 52 10.96 -5.29 15.08
N ILE A 53 12.27 -5.32 15.41
CA ILE A 53 13.26 -4.47 14.77
C ILE A 53 13.02 -4.68 13.28
N LYS A 54 12.62 -3.62 12.57
CA LYS A 54 12.39 -3.71 11.13
C LYS A 54 13.70 -4.22 10.54
N SER A 55 13.72 -5.46 10.10
CA SER A 55 14.87 -6.00 9.38
C SER A 55 15.18 -5.01 8.26
N PHE A 56 16.43 -4.57 8.15
CA PHE A 56 16.87 -3.73 7.05
C PHE A 56 16.51 -4.47 5.76
N LYS A 57 15.51 -3.95 5.04
CA LYS A 57 15.17 -4.51 3.73
C LYS A 57 16.40 -4.33 2.85
N LYS A 58 16.89 -5.43 2.28
CA LYS A 58 17.97 -5.36 1.29
C LYS A 58 17.59 -4.36 0.20
N PRO A 59 18.52 -3.53 -0.29
CA PRO A 59 18.29 -2.65 -1.43
C PRO A 59 17.71 -3.46 -2.59
N THR A 60 16.68 -2.93 -3.24
CA THR A 60 16.01 -3.64 -4.33
C THR A 60 16.63 -3.39 -5.69
N GLY A 61 17.58 -2.44 -5.80
CA GLY A 61 18.17 -1.98 -7.06
C GLY A 61 17.28 -1.00 -7.86
N GLU A 62 16.06 -0.74 -7.37
CA GLU A 62 15.13 0.14 -8.09
C GLU A 62 15.61 1.60 -8.13
N LEU A 63 16.21 2.07 -7.04
CA LEU A 63 16.66 3.47 -6.97
C LEU A 63 17.80 3.74 -7.95
N GLU A 64 18.71 2.82 -8.09
CA GLU A 64 19.80 2.84 -9.06
C GLU A 64 19.24 2.88 -10.48
N LEU A 65 18.31 1.98 -10.80
CA LEU A 65 17.64 1.94 -12.10
C LEU A 65 16.85 3.22 -12.40
N PHE A 66 16.13 3.77 -11.41
CA PHE A 66 15.42 5.04 -11.59
C PHE A 66 16.35 6.20 -11.88
N ASN A 67 17.53 6.23 -11.24
CA ASN A 67 18.55 7.23 -11.53
C ASN A 67 19.09 7.09 -12.96
N GLU A 68 19.35 5.89 -13.44
CA GLU A 68 19.79 5.61 -14.82
C GLU A 68 18.72 6.04 -15.84
N ILE A 69 17.46 5.68 -15.61
CA ILE A 69 16.33 6.06 -16.46
C ILE A 69 16.21 7.59 -16.51
N TRP A 70 16.25 8.25 -15.36
CA TRP A 70 16.15 9.70 -15.25
C TRP A 70 17.25 10.41 -16.02
N ASN A 71 18.48 9.97 -15.86
CA ASN A 71 19.65 10.58 -16.53
C ASN A 71 19.66 10.35 -18.06
N SER A 72 18.94 9.36 -18.56
CA SER A 72 18.93 8.96 -19.96
C SER A 72 17.70 9.40 -20.75
N ARG A 73 16.66 9.90 -20.10
CA ARG A 73 15.40 10.31 -20.74
C ARG A 73 15.11 11.78 -20.50
N HIS A 74 14.31 12.39 -21.36
CA HIS A 74 13.77 13.73 -21.12
C HIS A 74 12.85 13.71 -19.89
N HIS A 75 12.93 14.76 -19.06
CA HIS A 75 12.18 14.88 -17.81
C HIS A 75 10.73 15.32 -18.05
N VAL A 76 10.06 14.63 -18.94
CA VAL A 76 8.65 14.82 -19.28
C VAL A 76 7.91 13.48 -19.26
N SER A 77 6.61 13.53 -19.03
CA SER A 77 5.76 12.34 -19.16
C SER A 77 5.84 11.79 -20.58
N GLN A 78 6.07 10.51 -20.71
CA GLN A 78 6.07 9.81 -22.00
C GLN A 78 4.65 9.62 -22.56
N ILE A 79 3.61 9.94 -21.79
CA ILE A 79 2.20 9.85 -22.18
C ILE A 79 1.70 11.22 -22.65
N SER A 80 1.75 12.23 -21.78
CA SER A 80 1.18 13.56 -22.05
C SER A 80 2.20 14.61 -22.47
N GLY A 81 3.51 14.34 -22.33
CA GLY A 81 4.57 15.34 -22.54
C GLY A 81 4.69 16.39 -21.41
N GLN A 82 3.92 16.29 -20.34
CA GLN A 82 3.98 17.23 -19.23
C GLN A 82 5.32 17.15 -18.50
N LYS A 83 5.82 18.30 -18.05
CA LYS A 83 7.05 18.39 -17.25
C LYS A 83 6.91 17.64 -15.92
N LEU A 84 7.94 16.88 -15.58
CA LEU A 84 8.00 16.09 -14.35
C LEU A 84 8.71 16.86 -13.22
N PHE A 85 8.52 16.38 -11.97
CA PHE A 85 9.20 16.91 -10.79
C PHE A 85 10.68 16.54 -10.78
N ASP A 86 11.53 17.43 -10.31
CA ASP A 86 12.96 17.18 -10.15
C ASP A 86 13.26 16.16 -9.04
N LYS A 87 14.49 15.61 -9.03
CA LYS A 87 14.94 14.62 -8.02
C LYS A 87 14.80 15.07 -6.57
N SER A 88 14.85 16.37 -6.29
CA SER A 88 14.66 16.94 -4.95
C SER A 88 13.22 16.90 -4.47
N HIS A 89 12.26 16.68 -5.36
CA HIS A 89 10.86 16.67 -5.00
C HIS A 89 10.46 15.34 -4.35
N LYS A 90 9.69 15.41 -3.25
CA LYS A 90 9.26 14.23 -2.47
C LYS A 90 8.51 13.15 -3.27
N PHE A 91 7.88 13.53 -4.38
CA PHE A 91 7.15 12.61 -5.26
C PHE A 91 7.95 12.19 -6.51
N TRP A 92 9.25 12.49 -6.57
CA TRP A 92 10.08 12.14 -7.73
C TRP A 92 10.01 10.63 -8.06
N ILE A 93 10.12 9.75 -7.07
CA ILE A 93 10.06 8.29 -7.26
C ILE A 93 8.71 7.83 -7.83
N ASN A 94 7.63 8.53 -7.52
CA ASN A 94 6.28 8.15 -7.98
C ASN A 94 6.05 8.41 -9.49
N GLN A 95 7.01 9.02 -10.17
CA GLN A 95 6.96 9.28 -11.61
C GLN A 95 7.46 8.10 -12.45
N PHE A 96 8.04 7.08 -11.81
CA PHE A 96 8.47 5.85 -12.46
C PHE A 96 7.33 4.83 -12.41
N MET A 97 6.56 4.77 -13.49
CA MET A 97 5.40 3.88 -13.60
C MET A 97 5.83 2.52 -14.16
N HIS A 98 5.55 1.45 -13.45
CA HIS A 98 5.75 0.09 -13.95
C HIS A 98 4.55 -0.31 -14.81
N ILE A 99 4.80 -0.64 -16.07
CA ILE A 99 3.75 -1.13 -17.00
C ILE A 99 3.14 -2.43 -16.47
N ARG A 100 3.98 -3.37 -16.05
CA ARG A 100 3.55 -4.55 -15.29
C ARG A 100 3.91 -4.35 -13.83
N GLY A 101 2.89 -4.32 -12.97
CA GLY A 101 3.07 -4.01 -11.55
C GLY A 101 4.01 -4.99 -10.86
N LYS A 102 4.87 -4.48 -10.01
CA LYS A 102 5.91 -5.23 -9.26
C LYS A 102 5.37 -6.42 -8.46
N GLY A 103 4.13 -6.36 -8.01
CA GLY A 103 3.50 -7.44 -7.25
C GLY A 103 2.98 -8.56 -8.13
N ALA A 104 2.51 -8.22 -9.34
CA ALA A 104 2.01 -9.18 -10.31
C ALA A 104 3.12 -9.86 -11.10
N ASP A 105 4.24 -9.15 -11.31
CA ASP A 105 5.38 -9.62 -12.11
C ASP A 105 6.71 -9.16 -11.49
N PRO A 106 7.18 -9.83 -10.43
CA PRO A 106 8.43 -9.47 -9.75
C PRO A 106 9.67 -9.58 -10.64
N SER A 107 9.67 -10.44 -11.66
CA SER A 107 10.80 -10.64 -12.60
C SER A 107 11.06 -9.40 -13.44
N ASN A 108 10.01 -8.64 -13.77
CA ASN A 108 10.09 -7.40 -14.53
C ASN A 108 10.31 -6.14 -13.67
N ARG A 109 10.57 -6.30 -12.35
CA ARG A 109 10.76 -5.18 -11.43
C ARG A 109 11.93 -4.27 -11.81
N LEU A 110 13.04 -4.86 -12.25
CA LEU A 110 14.25 -4.14 -12.66
C LEU A 110 14.42 -4.10 -14.19
N ASN A 111 13.37 -4.43 -14.94
CA ASN A 111 13.39 -4.31 -16.38
C ASN A 111 13.16 -2.85 -16.80
N ARG A 112 14.15 -2.24 -17.43
CA ARG A 112 14.10 -0.85 -17.91
C ARG A 112 12.97 -0.62 -18.92
N GLU A 113 12.63 -1.62 -19.74
CA GLU A 113 11.52 -1.55 -20.72
C GLU A 113 10.17 -1.54 -20.05
N ASN A 114 10.08 -2.10 -18.82
CA ASN A 114 8.86 -2.12 -18.01
C ASN A 114 8.59 -0.81 -17.26
N ILE A 115 9.48 0.19 -17.35
CA ILE A 115 9.36 1.43 -16.59
C ILE A 115 9.28 2.62 -17.55
N ILE A 116 8.23 3.41 -17.41
CA ILE A 116 8.05 4.67 -18.14
C ILE A 116 7.98 5.84 -17.18
N LEU A 117 8.34 7.02 -17.68
CA LEU A 117 8.15 8.28 -16.96
C LEU A 117 6.73 8.79 -17.18
N ALA A 118 6.01 9.00 -16.10
CA ALA A 118 4.62 9.48 -16.09
C ALA A 118 4.41 10.50 -14.98
N THR A 119 3.42 11.38 -15.09
CA THR A 119 3.02 12.22 -13.97
C THR A 119 2.45 11.36 -12.85
N TRP A 120 2.38 11.91 -11.63
CA TRP A 120 1.76 11.20 -10.51
C TRP A 120 0.29 10.84 -10.79
N GLU A 121 -0.45 11.71 -11.46
CA GLU A 121 -1.85 11.48 -11.80
C GLU A 121 -2.00 10.37 -12.85
N GLU A 122 -1.15 10.35 -13.88
CA GLU A 122 -1.13 9.29 -14.88
C GLU A 122 -0.82 7.94 -14.26
N HIS A 123 0.21 7.87 -13.39
CA HIS A 123 0.56 6.66 -12.66
C HIS A 123 -0.59 6.17 -11.79
N TYR A 124 -1.24 7.07 -11.03
CA TYR A 124 -2.40 6.75 -10.21
C TYR A 124 -3.56 6.21 -11.06
N ASN A 125 -3.87 6.87 -12.18
CA ASN A 125 -4.94 6.43 -13.07
C ASN A 125 -4.64 5.07 -13.69
N TYR A 126 -3.39 4.80 -14.04
CA TYR A 126 -2.98 3.50 -14.56
C TYR A 126 -3.12 2.38 -13.52
N ASP A 127 -2.70 2.60 -12.29
CA ASP A 127 -2.73 1.58 -11.24
C ASP A 127 -4.15 1.31 -10.72
N PHE A 128 -4.96 2.35 -10.51
CA PHE A 128 -6.23 2.25 -9.80
C PHE A 128 -7.47 2.54 -10.65
N GLN A 129 -7.31 3.16 -11.82
CA GLN A 129 -8.42 3.61 -12.65
C GLN A 129 -8.20 3.28 -14.14
N LYS A 130 -7.67 2.11 -14.46
CA LYS A 130 -7.36 1.68 -15.84
C LYS A 130 -8.52 1.88 -16.82
N HIS A 131 -9.76 1.67 -16.36
CA HIS A 131 -10.95 1.86 -17.18
C HIS A 131 -11.11 3.28 -17.71
N LYS A 132 -10.57 4.30 -17.02
CA LYS A 132 -10.63 5.70 -17.45
C LYS A 132 -9.61 6.08 -18.52
N VAL A 133 -8.56 5.30 -18.67
CA VAL A 133 -7.44 5.60 -19.55
C VAL A 133 -7.29 4.61 -20.71
N LYS A 134 -7.91 3.43 -20.62
CA LYS A 134 -7.76 2.34 -21.57
C LYS A 134 -8.12 2.72 -23.01
N ASP A 135 -9.17 3.52 -23.17
CA ASP A 135 -9.69 3.88 -24.49
C ASP A 135 -9.15 5.24 -25.01
N LYS A 136 -8.24 5.86 -24.27
CA LYS A 136 -7.64 7.13 -24.68
C LYS A 136 -6.50 6.91 -25.67
N PRO A 137 -6.45 7.64 -26.80
CA PRO A 137 -5.43 7.43 -27.83
C PRO A 137 -3.98 7.52 -27.34
N GLU A 138 -3.69 8.45 -26.43
CA GLU A 138 -2.36 8.67 -25.86
C GLU A 138 -1.87 7.51 -25.00
N TRP A 139 -2.78 6.62 -24.57
CA TRP A 139 -2.46 5.46 -23.75
C TRP A 139 -2.32 4.16 -24.54
N LYS A 140 -2.72 4.13 -25.80
CA LYS A 140 -2.74 2.93 -26.63
C LYS A 140 -1.41 2.18 -26.62
N TRP A 141 -0.32 2.89 -26.86
CA TRP A 141 1.03 2.31 -26.88
C TRP A 141 1.47 1.73 -25.52
N VAL A 142 0.95 2.26 -24.39
CA VAL A 142 1.22 1.76 -23.03
C VAL A 142 0.61 0.36 -22.87
N PHE A 143 -0.61 0.16 -23.35
CA PHE A 143 -1.28 -1.15 -23.30
C PHE A 143 -0.66 -2.14 -24.28
N GLU A 144 -0.26 -1.70 -25.46
CA GLU A 144 0.50 -2.54 -26.42
C GLU A 144 1.84 -3.00 -25.80
N LEU A 145 2.53 -2.13 -25.09
CA LEU A 145 3.77 -2.47 -24.38
C LEU A 145 3.51 -3.46 -23.23
N PHE A 146 2.39 -3.32 -22.51
CA PHE A 146 1.98 -4.26 -21.48
C PHE A 146 1.82 -5.68 -22.05
N ASP A 147 1.17 -5.84 -23.20
CA ASP A 147 0.95 -7.13 -23.84
C ASP A 147 2.27 -7.71 -24.38
N LYS A 148 3.14 -6.88 -24.96
CA LYS A 148 4.46 -7.28 -25.44
C LYS A 148 5.37 -7.81 -24.32
N ILE A 149 5.38 -7.15 -23.16
CA ILE A 149 6.17 -7.61 -22.00
C ILE A 149 5.59 -8.93 -21.45
N LYS A 150 4.28 -9.11 -21.52
CA LYS A 150 3.60 -10.34 -21.09
C LYS A 150 4.00 -11.54 -21.94
N SER A 151 4.08 -11.39 -23.26
CA SER A 151 4.43 -12.48 -24.18
C SER A 151 5.86 -12.96 -24.00
N LYS A 152 6.82 -12.08 -23.77
CA LYS A 152 8.23 -12.41 -23.53
C LYS A 152 8.49 -13.30 -22.30
N ASN A 153 7.58 -13.32 -21.33
CA ASN A 153 7.74 -14.10 -20.10
C ASN A 153 7.11 -15.51 -20.19
N ASN A 154 6.45 -15.83 -21.31
CA ASN A 154 5.80 -17.13 -21.53
C ASN A 154 6.59 -18.02 -22.51
N GLU A 155 7.74 -17.55 -23.00
CA GLU A 155 8.73 -18.29 -23.76
C GLU A 155 9.87 -18.80 -22.87
#